data_dd7adff319231138a182149f5abae934
#
_entry.id   dd7adff319231138a182149f5abae934
#
_cell.length_a   1.000
_cell.length_b   1.000
_cell.length_c   1.000
_cell.angle_alpha   90.00
_cell.angle_beta   90.00
_cell.angle_gamma   90.00
#
_symmetry.space_group_name_H-M   'P 1'
#
loop_
_entity.id
_entity.type
_entity.pdbx_description
1 polymer ?
#
loop_
_entity_poly.entity_id
_entity_poly.type
_entity_poly.pdbx_seq_one_letter_code
_entity_poly.pdbx_strand_id
1 'polypeptide(L)'
;MRRLLTFAVLVCALALPAGVAARPSGTTDGTLSVKDARGIITIQGRGGVIGSFAKGSVTINDPVDGDGTGPIVTGDDWSKDKSETATIWGGTKVRFRIIGGTFRVVVRGRGVNLSFVGKGGVILNGYGTDDDGSYAVNGGDYNLIPAFALPFALSATSP
;
A
#
# COMPACT_ATOMS: atom_id res chain seq x y z
N MET A 1 -79.00 13.27 -21.85
CA MET A 1 -78.17 13.03 -20.65
C MET A 1 -76.80 12.44 -21.13
N ARG A 2 -75.82 13.29 -21.33
CA ARG A 2 -74.52 12.93 -21.82
C ARG A 2 -73.52 13.00 -20.65
N ARG A 3 -72.99 11.84 -20.24
CA ARG A 3 -71.96 11.76 -19.22
C ARG A 3 -70.60 11.87 -19.92
N LEU A 4 -69.91 12.96 -19.71
CA LEU A 4 -68.49 13.16 -20.11
C LEU A 4 -67.62 12.51 -19.06
N LEU A 5 -66.90 11.45 -19.46
CA LEU A 5 -65.85 10.82 -18.72
C LEU A 5 -64.53 11.55 -19.04
N THR A 6 -64.03 12.30 -18.05
CA THR A 6 -62.73 12.95 -18.12
C THR A 6 -61.66 11.95 -17.70
N PHE A 7 -60.85 11.51 -18.64
CA PHE A 7 -59.65 10.70 -18.37
C PHE A 7 -58.53 11.64 -17.92
N ALA A 8 -58.19 11.59 -16.63
CA ALA A 8 -56.99 12.21 -16.12
C ALA A 8 -55.77 11.29 -16.37
N VAL A 9 -54.95 11.68 -17.32
CA VAL A 9 -53.65 11.00 -17.57
C VAL A 9 -52.64 11.50 -16.53
N LEU A 10 -52.36 10.64 -15.57
CA LEU A 10 -51.32 10.87 -14.56
C LEU A 10 -49.94 10.56 -15.19
N VAL A 11 -49.22 11.57 -15.61
CA VAL A 11 -47.84 11.47 -16.07
C VAL A 11 -46.94 11.37 -14.83
N CYS A 12 -46.58 10.14 -14.46
CA CYS A 12 -45.50 9.91 -13.50
C CYS A 12 -44.17 10.25 -14.17
N ALA A 13 -43.65 11.43 -13.88
CA ALA A 13 -42.25 11.77 -14.19
C ALA A 13 -41.33 10.92 -13.31
N LEU A 14 -40.75 9.87 -13.87
CA LEU A 14 -39.63 9.12 -13.29
C LEU A 14 -38.40 10.04 -13.24
N ALA A 15 -38.24 10.74 -12.12
CA ALA A 15 -36.97 11.39 -11.79
C ALA A 15 -35.93 10.29 -11.54
N LEU A 16 -35.16 9.95 -12.58
CA LEU A 16 -33.94 9.17 -12.41
C LEU A 16 -33.01 9.96 -11.49
N PRO A 17 -32.58 9.42 -10.34
CA PRO A 17 -31.53 10.04 -9.61
C PRO A 17 -30.31 10.07 -10.52
N ALA A 18 -29.86 11.28 -10.90
CA ALA A 18 -28.57 11.47 -11.50
C ALA A 18 -27.57 10.91 -10.49
N GLY A 19 -27.09 9.69 -10.75
CA GLY A 19 -25.99 9.10 -10.03
C GLY A 19 -24.86 10.10 -10.13
N VAL A 20 -24.60 10.79 -9.02
CA VAL A 20 -23.38 11.53 -8.84
C VAL A 20 -22.31 10.46 -8.88
N ALA A 21 -21.75 10.22 -10.07
CA ALA A 21 -20.50 9.53 -10.20
C ALA A 21 -19.55 10.38 -9.36
N ALA A 22 -19.30 9.95 -8.12
CA ALA A 22 -18.20 10.47 -7.34
C ALA A 22 -16.98 10.22 -8.24
N ARG A 23 -16.53 11.29 -8.93
CA ARG A 23 -15.18 11.28 -9.48
C ARG A 23 -14.31 10.91 -8.31
N PRO A 24 -13.54 9.82 -8.36
CA PRO A 24 -12.48 9.62 -7.42
C PRO A 24 -11.63 10.88 -7.56
N SER A 25 -11.69 11.75 -6.56
CA SER A 25 -10.78 12.89 -6.43
C SER A 25 -9.42 12.27 -6.51
N GLY A 26 -8.69 12.53 -7.61
CA GLY A 26 -7.55 11.77 -8.08
C GLY A 26 -6.52 11.59 -6.98
N THR A 27 -6.65 10.51 -6.25
CA THR A 27 -5.55 10.01 -5.46
C THR A 27 -4.53 9.53 -6.47
N THR A 28 -3.46 10.29 -6.61
CA THR A 28 -2.30 9.87 -7.37
C THR A 28 -1.60 8.68 -6.69
N ASP A 29 -2.24 8.09 -5.70
CA ASP A 29 -1.72 7.00 -4.89
C ASP A 29 -1.91 5.67 -5.62
N GLY A 30 -0.85 4.90 -5.68
CA GLY A 30 -0.89 3.51 -6.13
C GLY A 30 -0.92 2.55 -4.95
N THR A 31 -1.06 1.26 -5.26
CA THR A 31 -0.99 0.19 -4.27
C THR A 31 0.09 -0.82 -4.64
N LEU A 32 0.83 -1.27 -3.64
CA LEU A 32 1.77 -2.37 -3.76
C LEU A 32 1.37 -3.45 -2.75
N SER A 33 1.25 -4.68 -3.22
CA SER A 33 1.08 -5.86 -2.38
C SER A 33 2.26 -6.80 -2.59
N VAL A 34 2.86 -7.27 -1.51
CA VAL A 34 3.95 -8.24 -1.52
C VAL A 34 3.56 -9.43 -0.68
N LYS A 35 3.80 -10.64 -1.18
CA LYS A 35 3.47 -11.91 -0.51
C LYS A 35 4.68 -12.81 -0.41
N ASP A 36 4.93 -13.25 0.81
CA ASP A 36 5.95 -14.23 1.20
C ASP A 36 7.34 -13.98 0.61
N ALA A 37 7.71 -12.70 0.54
CA ALA A 37 8.96 -12.30 -0.10
C ALA A 37 10.20 -12.74 0.69
N ARG A 38 11.26 -13.04 -0.06
CA ARG A 38 12.62 -13.27 0.44
C ARG A 38 13.55 -12.32 -0.28
N GLY A 39 14.17 -11.42 0.46
CA GLY A 39 15.02 -10.42 -0.18
C GLY A 39 15.05 -9.09 0.54
N ILE A 40 15.19 -8.05 -0.26
CA ILE A 40 15.23 -6.66 0.18
C ILE A 40 14.12 -5.89 -0.53
N ILE A 41 13.24 -5.29 0.25
CA ILE A 41 12.19 -4.40 -0.25
C ILE A 41 12.45 -3.01 0.28
N THR A 42 12.59 -2.06 -0.61
CA THR A 42 12.75 -0.65 -0.25
C THR A 42 11.54 0.13 -0.77
N ILE A 43 10.94 0.93 0.09
CA ILE A 43 9.88 1.88 -0.23
C ILE A 43 10.34 3.24 0.27
N GLN A 44 10.29 4.25 -0.58
CA GLN A 44 10.57 5.63 -0.23
C GLN A 44 9.48 6.51 -0.84
N GLY A 45 8.66 7.10 0.01
CA GLY A 45 7.52 7.87 -0.48
C GLY A 45 6.65 8.41 0.62
N ARG A 46 5.42 8.72 0.24
CA ARG A 46 4.37 9.24 1.11
C ARG A 46 3.14 8.35 1.03
N GLY A 47 2.54 8.03 2.18
CA GLY A 47 1.35 7.18 2.25
C GLY A 47 1.31 6.35 3.51
N GLY A 48 0.77 5.14 3.42
CA GLY A 48 0.71 4.19 4.52
C GLY A 48 1.30 2.83 4.15
N VAL A 49 2.06 2.22 5.05
CA VAL A 49 2.60 0.88 4.89
C VAL A 49 2.28 0.02 6.10
N ILE A 50 1.87 -1.21 5.83
CA ILE A 50 1.69 -2.25 6.84
C ILE A 50 2.46 -3.48 6.36
N GLY A 51 3.24 -4.08 7.24
CA GLY A 51 4.00 -5.26 6.88
C GLY A 51 4.34 -6.17 8.04
N SER A 52 4.83 -7.34 7.67
CA SER A 52 5.36 -8.33 8.60
C SER A 52 6.45 -9.14 7.93
N PHE A 53 7.30 -9.77 8.73
CA PHE A 53 8.26 -10.76 8.23
C PHE A 53 8.44 -11.91 9.22
N ALA A 54 8.73 -13.10 8.69
CA ALA A 54 8.96 -14.27 9.52
C ALA A 54 10.32 -14.21 10.24
N LYS A 55 11.36 -13.73 9.54
CA LYS A 55 12.69 -13.51 10.12
C LYS A 55 13.45 -12.46 9.30
N GLY A 56 14.01 -11.47 9.98
CA GLY A 56 14.74 -10.39 9.31
C GLY A 56 14.84 -9.12 10.11
N SER A 57 14.86 -8.00 9.40
CA SER A 57 14.86 -6.65 9.99
C SER A 57 14.09 -5.66 9.13
N VAL A 58 13.55 -4.65 9.77
CA VAL A 58 13.00 -3.46 9.12
C VAL A 58 13.76 -2.23 9.60
N THR A 59 14.20 -1.41 8.66
CA THR A 59 14.71 -0.07 8.94
C THR A 59 13.64 0.92 8.52
N ILE A 60 13.22 1.76 9.42
CA ILE A 60 12.27 2.84 9.13
C ILE A 60 12.97 4.16 9.39
N ASN A 61 12.95 5.03 8.40
CA ASN A 61 13.34 6.42 8.50
C ASN A 61 12.12 7.29 8.27
N ASP A 62 11.73 8.04 9.28
CA ASP A 62 10.61 8.98 9.32
C ASP A 62 11.17 10.40 9.55
N PRO A 63 11.53 11.12 8.45
CA PRO A 63 12.28 12.36 8.56
C PRO A 63 11.42 13.59 8.87
N VAL A 64 10.07 13.45 8.82
CA VAL A 64 9.15 14.58 9.01
C VAL A 64 8.27 14.32 10.21
N ASP A 65 8.58 14.98 11.31
CA ASP A 65 7.80 14.84 12.53
C ASP A 65 6.38 15.41 12.35
N GLY A 66 5.38 14.67 12.82
CA GLY A 66 3.98 15.09 12.84
C GLY A 66 3.24 15.08 11.50
N ASP A 67 3.84 14.60 10.39
CA ASP A 67 3.15 14.50 9.08
C ASP A 67 2.33 13.22 8.92
N GLY A 68 2.36 12.34 9.91
CA GLY A 68 1.62 11.08 9.98
C GLY A 68 1.62 10.47 11.38
N THR A 69 1.18 9.22 11.47
CA THR A 69 1.40 8.42 12.67
C THR A 69 2.76 7.74 12.55
N GLY A 70 3.65 8.02 13.46
CA GLY A 70 5.00 7.44 13.51
C GLY A 70 4.99 5.91 13.49
N PRO A 71 6.14 5.28 13.27
CA PRO A 71 6.24 3.84 13.12
C PRO A 71 5.81 3.11 14.39
N ILE A 72 4.95 2.09 14.22
CA ILE A 72 4.60 1.15 15.28
C ILE A 72 5.16 -0.21 14.88
N VAL A 73 6.07 -0.74 15.68
CA VAL A 73 6.69 -2.05 15.49
C VAL A 73 6.36 -2.94 16.68
N THR A 74 6.06 -4.21 16.43
CA THR A 74 5.73 -5.20 17.45
C THR A 74 6.34 -6.55 17.14
N GLY A 75 6.72 -7.30 18.17
CA GLY A 75 7.31 -8.62 18.03
C GLY A 75 8.79 -8.60 17.64
N ASP A 76 9.44 -7.45 17.74
CA ASP A 76 10.87 -7.33 17.56
C ASP A 76 11.64 -7.95 18.75
N ASP A 77 12.74 -8.61 18.43
CA ASP A 77 13.64 -9.19 19.44
C ASP A 77 14.69 -8.15 19.87
N TRP A 78 14.97 -7.16 19.01
CA TRP A 78 15.91 -6.07 19.27
C TRP A 78 15.62 -4.87 18.38
N SER A 79 16.05 -3.68 18.85
CA SER A 79 16.04 -2.44 18.07
C SER A 79 17.35 -1.67 18.25
N LYS A 80 17.68 -0.83 17.26
CA LYS A 80 18.85 0.04 17.26
C LYS A 80 18.60 1.30 16.47
N ASP A 81 18.81 2.44 17.10
CA ASP A 81 18.77 3.73 16.41
C ASP A 81 19.99 3.89 15.49
N LYS A 82 19.75 4.30 14.27
CA LYS A 82 20.76 4.68 13.28
C LYS A 82 21.00 6.18 13.23
N SER A 83 19.95 6.95 13.45
CA SER A 83 19.96 8.40 13.50
C SER A 83 18.74 8.88 14.32
N GLU A 84 18.59 10.19 14.48
CA GLU A 84 17.43 10.79 15.16
C GLU A 84 16.10 10.42 14.51
N THR A 85 16.09 10.14 13.21
CA THR A 85 14.88 9.84 12.41
C THR A 85 14.80 8.40 11.93
N ALA A 86 15.82 7.58 12.20
CA ALA A 86 15.89 6.23 11.64
C ALA A 86 16.24 5.19 12.70
N THR A 87 15.41 4.17 12.82
CA THR A 87 15.61 3.02 13.71
C THR A 87 15.52 1.71 12.92
N ILE A 88 16.29 0.71 13.34
CA ILE A 88 16.21 -0.65 12.85
C ILE A 88 15.57 -1.51 13.93
N TRP A 89 14.62 -2.34 13.54
CA TRP A 89 14.04 -3.41 14.35
C TRP A 89 14.31 -4.74 13.70
N GLY A 90 14.69 -5.73 14.47
CA GLY A 90 14.94 -7.05 13.95
C GLY A 90 14.40 -8.15 14.86
N GLY A 91 14.16 -9.33 14.24
CA GLY A 91 13.63 -10.45 15.01
C GLY A 91 12.91 -11.48 14.16
N THR A 92 12.03 -12.21 14.86
CA THR A 92 11.18 -13.26 14.30
C THR A 92 9.70 -12.89 14.49
N LYS A 93 8.87 -13.06 13.42
CA LYS A 93 7.44 -12.73 13.42
C LYS A 93 7.13 -11.26 13.75
N VAL A 94 7.99 -10.37 13.29
CA VAL A 94 7.84 -8.93 13.50
C VAL A 94 6.73 -8.37 12.61
N ARG A 95 5.97 -7.41 13.15
CA ARG A 95 4.96 -6.63 12.42
C ARG A 95 5.27 -5.16 12.56
N PHE A 96 5.01 -4.40 11.51
CA PHE A 96 5.21 -2.95 11.51
C PHE A 96 4.10 -2.25 10.72
N ARG A 97 3.85 -1.00 11.08
CA ARG A 97 2.95 -0.11 10.34
C ARG A 97 3.38 1.34 10.48
N ILE A 98 3.13 2.11 9.41
CA ILE A 98 3.20 3.57 9.37
C ILE A 98 1.92 4.04 8.70
N ILE A 99 1.23 5.02 9.24
CA ILE A 99 -0.03 5.53 8.73
C ILE A 99 0.14 7.02 8.39
N GLY A 100 0.17 7.31 7.09
CA GLY A 100 0.43 8.66 6.58
C GLY A 100 1.91 9.04 6.65
N GLY A 101 2.21 10.27 6.20
CA GLY A 101 3.54 10.83 6.27
C GLY A 101 4.50 10.43 5.14
N THR A 102 5.69 10.97 5.23
CA THR A 102 6.82 10.74 4.32
C THR A 102 7.85 9.87 4.99
N PHE A 103 8.16 8.73 4.42
CA PHE A 103 9.06 7.76 5.03
C PHE A 103 9.93 7.02 4.02
N ARG A 104 10.96 6.37 4.54
CA ARG A 104 11.70 5.32 3.85
C ARG A 104 11.71 4.06 4.71
N VAL A 105 11.19 2.96 4.16
CA VAL A 105 11.19 1.64 4.77
C VAL A 105 12.09 0.72 3.98
N VAL A 106 12.96 -0.01 4.65
CA VAL A 106 13.78 -1.07 4.07
C VAL A 106 13.57 -2.34 4.87
N VAL A 107 12.89 -3.31 4.28
CA VAL A 107 12.70 -4.64 4.86
C VAL A 107 13.74 -5.59 4.27
N ARG A 108 14.42 -6.35 5.13
CA ARG A 108 15.40 -7.39 4.74
C ARG A 108 15.03 -8.67 5.46
N GLY A 109 14.75 -9.73 4.72
CA GLY A 109 14.39 -10.96 5.38
C GLY A 109 13.68 -11.97 4.50
N ARG A 110 12.92 -12.85 5.16
CA ARG A 110 12.10 -13.88 4.53
C ARG A 110 10.71 -13.94 5.17
N GLY A 111 9.75 -14.45 4.38
CA GLY A 111 8.35 -14.44 4.77
C GLY A 111 7.81 -13.02 4.91
N VAL A 112 8.27 -12.11 4.02
CA VAL A 112 7.86 -10.72 4.05
C VAL A 112 6.51 -10.59 3.37
N ASN A 113 5.52 -10.11 4.12
CA ASN A 113 4.23 -9.71 3.62
C ASN A 113 4.06 -8.21 3.86
N LEU A 114 3.68 -7.46 2.83
CA LEU A 114 3.64 -6.02 2.89
C LEU A 114 2.52 -5.47 1.99
N SER A 115 1.83 -4.45 2.48
CA SER A 115 0.91 -3.62 1.70
C SER A 115 1.32 -2.16 1.86
N PHE A 116 1.48 -1.46 0.74
CA PHE A 116 1.74 -0.03 0.69
C PHE A 116 0.67 0.66 -0.15
N VAL A 117 0.12 1.75 0.35
CA VAL A 117 -0.80 2.64 -0.36
C VAL A 117 -0.22 4.04 -0.32
N GLY A 118 0.06 4.60 -1.49
CA GLY A 118 0.68 5.91 -1.59
C GLY A 118 1.39 6.13 -2.91
N LYS A 119 2.35 7.03 -2.91
CA LYS A 119 3.20 7.33 -4.06
C LYS A 119 4.66 7.43 -3.66
N GLY A 120 5.55 7.02 -4.57
CA GLY A 120 6.99 7.09 -4.33
C GLY A 120 7.77 6.08 -5.14
N GLY A 121 9.02 5.87 -4.76
CA GLY A 121 9.90 4.86 -5.33
C GLY A 121 9.82 3.54 -4.58
N VAL A 122 9.82 2.45 -5.33
CA VAL A 122 9.91 1.09 -4.81
C VAL A 122 11.11 0.39 -5.46
N ILE A 123 11.82 -0.41 -4.69
CA ILE A 123 12.84 -1.33 -5.20
C ILE A 123 12.57 -2.70 -4.60
N LEU A 124 12.35 -3.68 -5.45
CA LEU A 124 12.24 -5.09 -5.10
C LEU A 124 13.52 -5.81 -5.51
N ASN A 125 14.07 -6.64 -4.64
CA ASN A 125 15.28 -7.41 -4.92
C ASN A 125 15.23 -8.74 -4.15
N GLY A 126 14.93 -9.82 -4.84
CA GLY A 126 14.96 -11.18 -4.31
C GLY A 126 16.39 -11.66 -4.06
N TYR A 127 16.50 -12.81 -3.42
CA TYR A 127 17.80 -13.47 -3.20
C TYR A 127 18.22 -14.40 -4.36
N GLY A 128 17.37 -14.55 -5.38
CA GLY A 128 17.62 -15.42 -6.53
C GLY A 128 17.31 -16.89 -6.25
N THR A 129 16.29 -17.12 -5.42
CA THR A 129 15.76 -18.47 -5.14
C THR A 129 14.37 -18.64 -5.78
N ASP A 130 13.94 -19.87 -6.02
CA ASP A 130 12.62 -20.17 -6.60
C ASP A 130 11.45 -19.69 -5.71
N ASP A 131 11.75 -19.43 -4.42
CA ASP A 131 10.77 -19.00 -3.40
C ASP A 131 10.93 -17.54 -3.00
N ASP A 132 11.38 -16.66 -3.88
CA ASP A 132 11.55 -15.24 -3.53
C ASP A 132 10.23 -14.47 -3.38
N GLY A 133 9.09 -15.18 -3.52
CA GLY A 133 7.74 -14.61 -3.33
C GLY A 133 7.24 -13.82 -4.51
N SER A 134 6.18 -13.06 -4.29
CA SER A 134 5.49 -12.34 -5.38
C SER A 134 5.03 -10.94 -4.97
N TYR A 135 4.78 -10.10 -5.98
CA TYR A 135 4.24 -8.76 -5.80
C TYR A 135 3.17 -8.45 -6.84
N ALA A 136 2.27 -7.55 -6.50
CA ALA A 136 1.27 -6.97 -7.39
C ALA A 136 1.21 -5.45 -7.21
N VAL A 137 0.99 -4.73 -8.31
CA VAL A 137 0.86 -3.27 -8.36
C VAL A 137 -0.57 -2.93 -8.79
N ASN A 138 -1.19 -1.97 -8.10
CA ASN A 138 -2.53 -1.45 -8.41
C ASN A 138 -3.63 -2.53 -8.55
N GLY A 139 -3.51 -3.62 -7.78
CA GLY A 139 -4.46 -4.72 -7.83
C GLY A 139 -4.35 -5.60 -9.08
N GLY A 140 -3.29 -5.45 -9.86
CA GLY A 140 -2.99 -6.32 -11.02
C GLY A 140 -2.55 -7.72 -10.62
N ASP A 141 -2.06 -8.47 -11.59
CA ASP A 141 -1.58 -9.84 -11.38
C ASP A 141 -0.32 -9.89 -10.52
N TYR A 142 -0.16 -11.00 -9.79
CA TYR A 142 1.04 -11.25 -9.02
C TYR A 142 2.18 -11.72 -9.92
N ASN A 143 3.29 -11.00 -9.86
CA ASN A 143 4.55 -11.31 -10.54
C ASN A 143 5.57 -11.81 -9.53
N LEU A 144 6.49 -12.67 -9.95
CA LEU A 144 7.60 -13.12 -9.10
C LEU A 144 8.55 -11.96 -8.80
N ILE A 145 9.09 -11.94 -7.59
CA ILE A 145 10.13 -10.97 -7.23
C ILE A 145 11.43 -11.35 -7.93
N PRO A 146 12.03 -10.45 -8.73
CA PRO A 146 13.25 -10.77 -9.46
C PRO A 146 14.47 -10.86 -8.55
N ALA A 147 15.44 -11.67 -8.94
CA ALA A 147 16.74 -11.82 -8.28
C ALA A 147 17.66 -10.59 -8.41
N PHE A 148 17.26 -9.60 -9.19
CA PHE A 148 17.96 -8.34 -9.37
C PHE A 148 17.10 -7.17 -8.89
N ALA A 149 17.74 -6.05 -8.59
CA ALA A 149 17.02 -4.86 -8.15
C ALA A 149 16.08 -4.35 -9.25
N LEU A 150 14.77 -4.35 -8.98
CA LEU A 150 13.73 -3.82 -9.85
C LEU A 150 13.22 -2.51 -9.26
N PRO A 151 13.72 -1.35 -9.71
CA PRO A 151 13.20 -0.06 -9.30
C PRO A 151 11.99 0.33 -10.15
N PHE A 152 10.97 0.90 -9.53
CA PHE A 152 9.84 1.53 -10.21
C PHE A 152 9.21 2.64 -9.35
N ALA A 153 8.52 3.57 -10.01
CA ALA A 153 7.71 4.56 -9.33
C ALA A 153 6.30 3.98 -9.09
N LEU A 154 5.76 4.17 -7.90
CA LEU A 154 4.40 3.79 -7.56
C LEU A 154 3.48 5.01 -7.60
N SER A 155 2.41 4.89 -8.36
CA SER A 155 1.31 5.85 -8.46
C SER A 155 0.04 5.11 -8.91
N ALA A 156 -1.09 5.77 -8.94
CA ALA A 156 -2.35 5.19 -9.44
C ALA A 156 -2.27 4.71 -10.91
N THR A 157 -1.33 5.24 -11.68
CA THR A 157 -1.12 4.90 -13.10
C THR A 157 0.06 3.97 -13.36
N SER A 158 0.69 3.46 -12.30
CA SER A 158 1.77 2.46 -12.46
C SER A 158 1.22 1.16 -13.02
N PRO A 159 1.92 0.54 -13.98
CA PRO A 159 1.50 -0.72 -14.60
C PRO A 159 1.54 -1.88 -13.63
#